data_43dfdafbc3b19c405406f20cec1ff4e5
#
_entry.id   43dfdafbc3b19c405406f20cec1ff4e5
#
_cell.length_a   1.000
_cell.length_b   1.000
_cell.length_c   1.000
_cell.angle_alpha   90.00
_cell.angle_beta   90.00
_cell.angle_gamma   90.00
#
_symmetry.space_group_name_H-M   'P 1'
#
loop_
_entity.id
_entity.type
_entity.pdbx_description
1 polymer ?
#
loop_
_entity_poly.entity_id
_entity_poly.type
_entity_poly.pdbx_seq_one_letter_code
_entity_poly.pdbx_strand_id
1 'polypeptide(L)'
;MITDDPGTPGNGHWENNIAVTFEHRPSETSFDSPLIDLNYGVGEHIQLTLQGGPVLLKRSGHGLIGGFGGTEAAVKWRFLDEEKSGFDASMFPRVIFNITQSSVRRGLAEDGTRFQIPFQVAKTFGRFHADAEFGPLVGTVGRSEWIYGIVGGVELAKTTMLMAELHGISRMNFTRDVLTVNFGLRYQLTDTRILIASIGHELRDPDQARSFIGYLGVQLLY
;
A
#
# COMPACT_ATOMS: atom_id res chain seq x y z
N MET A 1 1.39 -4.24 -4.39
CA MET A 1 0.79 -5.02 -3.30
C MET A 1 0.28 -4.04 -2.27
N ILE A 2 -0.58 -4.47 -1.33
CA ILE A 2 -1.02 -3.64 -0.18
C ILE A 2 0.04 -3.71 0.91
N THR A 3 0.53 -4.91 1.20
CA THR A 3 1.68 -5.16 2.08
C THR A 3 2.93 -4.53 1.48
N ASP A 4 3.65 -3.79 2.27
CA ASP A 4 4.88 -3.12 1.87
C ASP A 4 6.11 -3.94 2.31
N ASP A 5 7.22 -3.78 1.63
CA ASP A 5 8.49 -4.45 1.93
C ASP A 5 9.42 -3.59 2.80
N PRO A 6 10.45 -4.17 3.46
CA PRO A 6 11.39 -3.42 4.29
C PRO A 6 12.39 -2.56 3.50
N GLY A 7 12.43 -2.65 2.17
CA GLY A 7 13.39 -1.93 1.34
C GLY A 7 13.34 -0.41 1.50
N THR A 8 14.44 0.24 1.21
CA THR A 8 14.60 1.71 1.18
C THR A 8 15.35 2.12 -0.08
N PRO A 9 15.11 3.31 -0.65
CA PRO A 9 15.76 3.74 -1.90
C PRO A 9 17.29 3.85 -1.83
N GLY A 10 17.87 3.96 -0.61
CA GLY A 10 19.28 4.28 -0.41
C GLY A 10 19.55 5.78 -0.36
N ASN A 11 20.75 6.15 0.05
CA ASN A 11 21.11 7.53 0.37
C ASN A 11 21.00 8.48 -0.83
N GLY A 12 20.14 9.47 -0.72
CA GLY A 12 19.93 10.52 -1.73
C GLY A 12 19.14 10.09 -2.96
N HIS A 13 18.68 8.85 -3.01
CA HIS A 13 17.87 8.31 -4.11
C HIS A 13 16.38 8.53 -3.91
N TRP A 14 15.69 8.64 -5.04
CA TRP A 14 14.25 8.71 -5.10
C TRP A 14 13.66 7.44 -5.70
N GLU A 15 12.57 6.99 -5.12
CA GLU A 15 11.70 5.97 -5.69
C GLU A 15 10.27 6.54 -5.73
N ASN A 16 9.82 6.95 -6.91
CA ASN A 16 8.54 7.63 -7.07
C ASN A 16 7.57 6.76 -7.85
N ASN A 17 6.39 6.53 -7.29
CA ASN A 17 5.32 5.79 -7.95
C ASN A 17 4.25 6.75 -8.45
N ILE A 18 3.87 6.61 -9.72
CA ILE A 18 2.73 7.31 -10.34
C ILE A 18 1.77 6.26 -10.84
N ALA A 19 0.58 6.20 -10.26
CA ALA A 19 -0.35 5.11 -10.49
C ALA A 19 -1.79 5.57 -10.69
N VAL A 20 -2.59 4.66 -11.21
CA VAL A 20 -4.04 4.65 -11.11
C VAL A 20 -4.43 3.47 -10.24
N THR A 21 -5.23 3.71 -9.22
CA THR A 21 -5.87 2.63 -8.45
C THR A 21 -7.36 2.62 -8.75
N PHE A 22 -7.99 1.49 -8.59
CA PHE A 22 -9.44 1.41 -8.55
C PHE A 22 -9.90 0.46 -7.44
N GLU A 23 -11.04 0.80 -6.88
CA GLU A 23 -11.80 -0.08 -6.01
C GLU A 23 -13.25 -0.11 -6.46
N HIS A 24 -13.77 -1.32 -6.68
CA HIS A 24 -15.16 -1.53 -7.08
C HIS A 24 -15.89 -2.35 -6.04
N ARG A 25 -16.94 -1.77 -5.45
CA ARG A 25 -17.91 -2.39 -4.55
C ARG A 25 -19.29 -2.40 -5.20
N PRO A 26 -20.24 -3.22 -4.76
CA PRO A 26 -21.57 -3.29 -5.38
C PRO A 26 -22.31 -1.94 -5.52
N SER A 27 -22.07 -1.00 -4.60
CA SER A 27 -22.73 0.30 -4.56
C SER A 27 -21.91 1.47 -5.06
N GLU A 28 -20.59 1.29 -5.21
CA GLU A 28 -19.69 2.38 -5.58
C GLU A 28 -18.41 1.89 -6.28
N THR A 29 -17.81 2.79 -7.04
CA THR A 29 -16.50 2.59 -7.64
C THR A 29 -15.68 3.85 -7.41
N SER A 30 -14.46 3.70 -6.89
CA SER A 30 -13.49 4.78 -6.73
C SER A 30 -12.26 4.57 -7.60
N PHE A 31 -11.63 5.68 -7.97
CA PHE A 31 -10.36 5.72 -8.68
C PHE A 31 -9.49 6.80 -8.04
N ASP A 32 -8.24 6.46 -7.70
CA ASP A 32 -7.20 7.47 -7.47
C ASP A 32 -6.46 7.65 -8.79
N SER A 33 -6.44 8.87 -9.31
CA SER A 33 -5.85 9.12 -10.63
C SER A 33 -5.40 10.57 -10.81
N PRO A 34 -4.08 10.85 -10.79
CA PRO A 34 -3.00 9.93 -10.41
C PRO A 34 -2.89 9.78 -8.88
N LEU A 35 -2.59 8.60 -8.39
CA LEU A 35 -1.99 8.41 -7.09
C LEU A 35 -0.50 8.69 -7.22
N ILE A 36 0.03 9.61 -6.43
CA ILE A 36 1.45 9.98 -6.42
C ILE A 36 2.02 9.55 -5.08
N ASP A 37 3.10 8.79 -5.12
CA ASP A 37 3.81 8.29 -3.96
C ASP A 37 5.30 8.59 -4.12
N LEU A 38 5.81 9.49 -3.28
CA LEU A 38 7.16 10.02 -3.31
C LEU A 38 7.96 9.43 -2.15
N ASN A 39 9.05 8.74 -2.46
CA ASN A 39 9.91 8.10 -1.49
C ASN A 39 11.34 8.60 -1.66
N TYR A 40 11.93 9.13 -0.58
CA TYR A 40 13.29 9.67 -0.56
C TYR A 40 14.15 8.98 0.48
N GLY A 41 15.32 8.49 0.08
CA GLY A 41 16.27 7.81 0.95
C GLY A 41 17.18 8.77 1.70
N VAL A 42 17.26 8.61 3.02
CA VAL A 42 18.17 9.34 3.91
C VAL A 42 19.11 8.34 4.58
N GLY A 43 20.37 8.36 4.17
CA GLY A 43 21.26 7.24 4.45
C GLY A 43 20.76 5.94 3.82
N GLU A 44 21.34 4.81 4.20
CA GLU A 44 20.99 3.51 3.61
C GLU A 44 19.72 2.90 4.24
N HIS A 45 19.25 3.44 5.36
CA HIS A 45 18.27 2.77 6.22
C HIS A 45 16.99 3.56 6.48
N ILE A 46 16.90 4.80 6.03
CA ILE A 46 15.71 5.65 6.26
C ILE A 46 15.07 6.01 4.93
N GLN A 47 13.76 5.91 4.86
CA GLN A 47 12.94 6.43 3.78
C GLN A 47 11.92 7.42 4.32
N LEU A 48 11.80 8.55 3.66
CA LEU A 48 10.72 9.52 3.89
C LEU A 48 9.69 9.35 2.78
N THR A 49 8.43 9.24 3.14
CA THR A 49 7.32 9.02 2.19
C THR A 49 6.27 10.12 2.29
N LEU A 50 5.79 10.56 1.14
CA LEU A 50 4.59 11.38 1.00
C LEU A 50 3.73 10.85 -0.13
N GLN A 51 2.48 10.44 0.18
CA GLN A 51 1.56 9.87 -0.79
C GLN A 51 0.22 10.61 -0.77
N GLY A 52 -0.41 10.73 -1.94
CA GLY A 52 -1.77 11.26 -2.09
C GLY A 52 -2.12 11.57 -3.53
N GLY A 53 -3.35 12.00 -3.76
CA GLY A 53 -3.80 12.33 -5.11
C GLY A 53 -5.29 12.64 -5.21
N PRO A 54 -5.74 13.04 -6.40
CA PRO A 54 -7.16 13.21 -6.69
C PRO A 54 -7.88 11.86 -6.74
N VAL A 55 -9.09 11.84 -6.21
CA VAL A 55 -10.03 10.71 -6.19
C VAL A 55 -11.26 11.05 -7.00
N LEU A 56 -11.71 10.10 -7.81
CA LEU A 56 -13.00 10.09 -8.49
C LEU A 56 -13.86 9.00 -7.87
N LEU A 57 -15.08 9.35 -7.46
CA LEU A 57 -16.02 8.41 -6.83
C LEU A 57 -17.34 8.42 -7.58
N LYS A 58 -17.79 7.25 -8.00
CA LYS A 58 -19.10 6.99 -8.61
C LYS A 58 -19.92 6.12 -7.69
N ARG A 59 -21.04 6.63 -7.19
CA ARG A 59 -22.04 5.86 -6.42
C ARG A 59 -23.26 5.55 -7.27
N SER A 60 -23.88 4.39 -7.00
CA SER A 60 -25.14 4.00 -7.65
C SER A 60 -26.21 5.07 -7.42
N GLY A 61 -26.87 5.50 -8.49
CA GLY A 61 -27.93 6.54 -8.44
C GLY A 61 -27.41 7.98 -8.28
N HIS A 62 -26.09 8.21 -8.19
CA HIS A 62 -25.50 9.55 -8.04
C HIS A 62 -24.55 9.86 -9.19
N GLY A 63 -24.29 11.15 -9.41
CA GLY A 63 -23.29 11.63 -10.36
C GLY A 63 -21.85 11.25 -9.93
N LEU A 64 -20.91 11.39 -10.87
CA LEU A 64 -19.48 11.29 -10.58
C LEU A 64 -19.08 12.50 -9.72
N ILE A 65 -18.38 12.26 -8.64
CA ILE A 65 -17.78 13.30 -7.80
C ILE A 65 -16.28 13.14 -7.77
N GLY A 66 -15.55 14.26 -7.68
CA GLY A 66 -14.10 14.28 -7.64
C GLY A 66 -13.57 15.24 -6.57
N GLY A 67 -12.38 14.98 -6.10
CA GLY A 67 -11.69 15.82 -5.12
C GLY A 67 -10.35 15.22 -4.74
N PHE A 68 -9.74 15.70 -3.67
CA PHE A 68 -8.49 15.15 -3.16
C PHE A 68 -8.79 14.04 -2.14
N GLY A 69 -8.07 12.93 -2.23
CA GLY A 69 -8.19 11.79 -1.31
C GLY A 69 -7.48 12.00 0.02
N GLY A 70 -7.31 10.92 0.75
CA GLY A 70 -6.45 10.87 1.92
C GLY A 70 -4.99 11.14 1.53
N THR A 71 -4.24 11.70 2.47
CA THR A 71 -2.79 11.95 2.32
C THR A 71 -2.06 11.14 3.37
N GLU A 72 -0.97 10.52 2.98
CA GLU A 72 -0.09 9.78 3.88
C GLU A 72 1.27 10.47 3.94
N ALA A 73 1.81 10.60 5.16
CA ALA A 73 3.20 10.93 5.41
C ALA A 73 3.81 9.85 6.30
N ALA A 74 5.01 9.38 5.96
CA ALA A 74 5.59 8.24 6.65
C ALA A 74 7.12 8.30 6.73
N VAL A 75 7.66 7.53 7.67
CA VAL A 75 9.10 7.29 7.80
C VAL A 75 9.32 5.79 7.93
N LYS A 76 10.03 5.19 6.99
CA LYS A 76 10.48 3.80 7.11
C LYS A 76 11.89 3.77 7.70
N TRP A 77 12.11 2.90 8.65
CA TRP A 77 13.42 2.62 9.20
C TRP A 77 13.74 1.13 9.08
N ARG A 78 14.66 0.80 8.15
CA ARG A 78 15.22 -0.54 7.99
C ARG A 78 16.37 -0.69 8.99
N PHE A 79 16.17 -1.53 10.01
CA PHE A 79 17.15 -1.72 11.08
C PHE A 79 17.93 -3.05 10.97
N LEU A 80 17.51 -3.98 10.11
CA LEU A 80 18.25 -5.18 9.73
C LEU A 80 18.35 -5.26 8.20
N ASP A 81 19.52 -5.66 7.72
CA ASP A 81 19.82 -5.93 6.31
C ASP A 81 20.01 -7.42 6.10
N GLU A 82 19.45 -7.98 5.04
CA GLU A 82 19.53 -9.40 4.69
C GLU A 82 20.97 -9.88 4.54
N GLU A 83 21.87 -9.06 3.98
CA GLU A 83 23.29 -9.39 3.80
C GLU A 83 24.00 -9.65 5.13
N LYS A 84 23.61 -9.01 6.22
CA LYS A 84 24.25 -9.14 7.54
C LYS A 84 23.50 -10.06 8.47
N SER A 85 22.17 -10.05 8.40
CA SER A 85 21.27 -10.70 9.37
C SER A 85 20.59 -11.95 8.80
N GLY A 86 20.69 -12.17 7.48
CA GLY A 86 20.00 -13.25 6.78
C GLY A 86 18.53 -12.97 6.48
N PHE A 87 18.03 -11.78 6.81
CA PHE A 87 16.72 -11.23 6.43
C PHE A 87 16.70 -9.71 6.62
N ASP A 88 15.83 -9.02 5.89
CA ASP A 88 15.55 -7.61 6.11
C ASP A 88 14.47 -7.42 7.16
N ALA A 89 14.57 -6.34 7.96
CA ALA A 89 13.50 -5.93 8.85
C ALA A 89 13.42 -4.41 8.98
N SER A 90 12.19 -3.89 9.02
CA SER A 90 11.91 -2.47 9.16
C SER A 90 10.71 -2.21 10.06
N MET A 91 10.57 -0.94 10.42
CA MET A 91 9.35 -0.36 10.97
C MET A 91 8.95 0.83 10.11
N PHE A 92 7.65 0.95 9.79
CA PHE A 92 7.15 1.95 8.86
C PHE A 92 5.99 2.76 9.46
N PRO A 93 6.23 3.60 10.49
CA PRO A 93 5.20 4.49 11.02
C PRO A 93 4.69 5.47 9.96
N ARG A 94 3.36 5.54 9.83
CA ARG A 94 2.64 6.40 8.89
C ARG A 94 1.56 7.18 9.61
N VAL A 95 1.31 8.39 9.15
CA VAL A 95 0.15 9.20 9.49
C VAL A 95 -0.69 9.41 8.22
N ILE A 96 -1.96 9.03 8.28
CA ILE A 96 -2.94 9.20 7.20
C ILE A 96 -3.92 10.26 7.65
N PHE A 97 -4.05 11.32 6.87
CA PHE A 97 -4.84 12.50 7.22
C PHE A 97 -5.51 13.13 6.01
N ASN A 98 -6.41 14.06 6.24
CA ASN A 98 -7.16 14.75 5.20
C ASN A 98 -6.73 16.20 5.08
N ILE A 99 -6.39 16.62 3.86
CA ILE A 99 -6.03 18.02 3.58
C ILE A 99 -7.27 18.91 3.59
N THR A 100 -8.44 18.36 3.19
CA THR A 100 -9.69 19.14 3.09
C THR A 100 -10.88 18.43 3.74
N GLN A 101 -11.61 19.14 4.59
CA GLN A 101 -12.86 18.67 5.18
C GLN A 101 -13.99 18.45 4.13
N SER A 102 -13.89 19.10 2.99
CA SER A 102 -14.87 18.88 1.91
C SER A 102 -14.78 17.49 1.29
N SER A 103 -13.58 16.90 1.25
CA SER A 103 -13.36 15.53 0.79
C SER A 103 -14.03 14.51 1.73
N VAL A 104 -13.89 14.70 3.04
CA VAL A 104 -14.54 13.87 4.06
C VAL A 104 -16.06 13.94 3.92
N ARG A 105 -16.65 15.14 3.88
CA ARG A 105 -18.12 15.31 3.75
C ARG A 105 -18.69 14.68 2.48
N ARG A 106 -17.89 14.56 1.41
CA ARG A 106 -18.28 13.92 0.15
C ARG A 106 -17.94 12.43 0.08
N GLY A 107 -17.25 11.91 1.12
CA GLY A 107 -16.82 10.52 1.19
C GLY A 107 -15.69 10.17 0.22
N LEU A 108 -14.83 11.15 -0.13
CA LEU A 108 -13.62 10.96 -0.93
C LEU A 108 -12.40 10.64 -0.07
N ALA A 109 -12.51 10.82 1.23
CA ALA A 109 -11.50 10.50 2.22
C ALA A 109 -12.17 10.10 3.55
N GLU A 110 -11.51 9.28 4.34
CA GLU A 110 -11.97 8.88 5.68
C GLU A 110 -11.91 10.07 6.66
N ASP A 111 -12.76 10.06 7.68
CA ASP A 111 -12.75 11.11 8.71
C ASP A 111 -11.63 10.86 9.73
N GLY A 112 -11.11 11.97 10.27
CA GLY A 112 -10.06 11.95 11.29
C GLY A 112 -8.67 11.70 10.72
N THR A 113 -7.74 11.38 11.64
CA THR A 113 -6.35 11.02 11.35
C THR A 113 -6.11 9.59 11.83
N ARG A 114 -5.40 8.80 11.04
CA ARG A 114 -5.04 7.42 11.38
C ARG A 114 -3.53 7.30 11.48
N PHE A 115 -3.08 6.54 12.45
CA PHE A 115 -1.67 6.18 12.68
C PHE A 115 -1.53 4.68 12.45
N GLN A 116 -0.58 4.33 11.61
CA GLN A 116 -0.27 2.94 11.30
C GLN A 116 1.20 2.70 11.60
N ILE A 117 1.52 1.62 12.30
CA ILE A 117 2.90 1.31 12.72
C ILE A 117 3.20 -0.16 12.42
N PRO A 118 3.38 -0.54 11.14
CA PRO A 118 3.73 -1.91 10.78
C PRO A 118 5.20 -2.21 11.05
N PHE A 119 5.45 -3.42 11.51
CA PHE A 119 6.72 -4.10 11.42
C PHE A 119 6.72 -4.96 10.17
N GLN A 120 7.80 -4.92 9.43
CA GLN A 120 7.97 -5.61 8.16
C GLN A 120 9.21 -6.49 8.22
N VAL A 121 9.12 -7.67 7.62
CA VAL A 121 10.25 -8.58 7.43
C VAL A 121 10.22 -9.13 6.02
N ALA A 122 11.41 -9.30 5.42
CA ALA A 122 11.54 -9.90 4.09
C ALA A 122 12.73 -10.82 4.02
N LYS A 123 12.64 -11.81 3.14
CA LYS A 123 13.75 -12.70 2.84
C LYS A 123 13.72 -13.21 1.41
N THR A 124 14.90 -13.30 0.82
CA THR A 124 15.12 -13.83 -0.53
C THR A 124 15.67 -15.26 -0.46
N PHE A 125 15.08 -16.18 -1.21
CA PHE A 125 15.46 -17.59 -1.32
C PHE A 125 15.74 -17.93 -2.80
N GLY A 126 16.91 -17.55 -3.30
CA GLY A 126 17.25 -17.67 -4.72
C GLY A 126 16.33 -16.79 -5.58
N ARG A 127 15.41 -17.38 -6.33
CA ARG A 127 14.42 -16.64 -7.14
C ARG A 127 13.09 -16.36 -6.43
N PHE A 128 12.93 -16.83 -5.21
CA PHE A 128 11.71 -16.62 -4.44
C PHE A 128 11.93 -15.53 -3.41
N HIS A 129 10.90 -14.69 -3.21
CA HIS A 129 10.86 -13.63 -2.22
C HIS A 129 9.67 -13.86 -1.29
N ALA A 130 9.84 -13.53 -0.04
CA ALA A 130 8.77 -13.61 0.95
C ALA A 130 8.83 -12.36 1.83
N ASP A 131 7.70 -11.66 1.93
CA ASP A 131 7.52 -10.49 2.77
C ASP A 131 6.36 -10.71 3.72
N ALA A 132 6.43 -10.13 4.89
CA ALA A 132 5.32 -10.09 5.84
C ALA A 132 5.31 -8.77 6.60
N GLU A 133 4.10 -8.29 6.90
CA GLU A 133 3.91 -7.13 7.78
C GLU A 133 2.86 -7.41 8.85
N PHE A 134 3.01 -6.75 9.99
CA PHE A 134 2.05 -6.75 11.08
C PHE A 134 2.17 -5.46 11.90
N GLY A 135 1.05 -4.84 12.23
CA GLY A 135 1.07 -3.64 13.07
C GLY A 135 -0.30 -3.10 13.42
N PRO A 136 -0.36 -2.19 14.41
CA PRO A 136 -1.59 -1.49 14.77
C PRO A 136 -1.93 -0.37 13.77
N LEU A 137 -3.23 -0.17 13.61
CA LEU A 137 -3.84 0.95 12.92
C LEU A 137 -4.80 1.64 13.89
N VAL A 138 -4.45 2.84 14.33
CA VAL A 138 -5.16 3.58 15.37
C VAL A 138 -5.69 4.90 14.80
N GLY A 139 -6.99 5.14 14.88
CA GLY A 139 -7.63 6.35 14.41
C GLY A 139 -8.01 7.32 15.53
N THR A 140 -8.04 8.61 15.22
CA THR A 140 -8.65 9.63 16.11
C THR A 140 -10.18 9.53 16.09
N VAL A 141 -10.72 8.96 15.02
CA VAL A 141 -12.13 8.62 14.83
C VAL A 141 -12.22 7.15 14.44
N GLY A 142 -13.26 6.47 14.89
CA GLY A 142 -13.45 5.05 14.59
C GLY A 142 -12.78 4.12 15.59
N ARG A 143 -12.42 2.93 15.12
CA ARG A 143 -11.87 1.85 15.97
C ARG A 143 -10.42 1.59 15.61
N SER A 144 -9.67 1.12 16.62
CA SER A 144 -8.32 0.61 16.41
C SER A 144 -8.39 -0.82 15.84
N GLU A 145 -7.45 -1.13 14.96
CA GLU A 145 -7.40 -2.35 14.17
C GLU A 145 -5.96 -2.87 14.10
N TRP A 146 -5.81 -4.12 13.73
CA TRP A 146 -4.57 -4.71 13.28
C TRP A 146 -4.55 -4.77 11.76
N ILE A 147 -3.42 -4.44 11.16
CA ILE A 147 -3.10 -4.80 9.79
C ILE A 147 -2.12 -5.97 9.80
N TYR A 148 -2.25 -6.85 8.84
CA TYR A 148 -1.33 -7.96 8.62
C TYR A 148 -1.31 -8.35 7.15
N GLY A 149 -0.16 -8.80 6.68
CA GLY A 149 -0.01 -9.22 5.31
C GLY A 149 1.15 -10.17 5.12
N ILE A 150 1.02 -11.03 4.11
CA ILE A 150 2.10 -11.88 3.62
C ILE A 150 2.12 -11.79 2.08
N VAL A 151 3.32 -11.68 1.52
CA VAL A 151 3.57 -11.68 0.07
C VAL A 151 4.54 -12.79 -0.25
N GLY A 152 4.23 -13.55 -1.29
CA GLY A 152 5.18 -14.47 -1.93
C GLY A 152 5.45 -13.97 -3.35
N GLY A 153 6.72 -13.87 -3.72
CA GLY A 153 7.17 -13.46 -5.05
C GLY A 153 8.02 -14.52 -5.72
N VAL A 154 7.99 -14.58 -7.04
CA VAL A 154 8.88 -15.40 -7.85
C VAL A 154 9.42 -14.65 -9.04
N GLU A 155 10.74 -14.58 -9.17
CA GLU A 155 11.41 -14.07 -10.35
C GLU A 155 11.30 -15.08 -11.49
N LEU A 156 10.51 -14.75 -12.52
CA LEU A 156 10.42 -15.54 -13.75
C LEU A 156 11.57 -15.25 -14.71
N ALA A 157 12.03 -14.00 -14.69
CA ALA A 157 13.19 -13.52 -15.43
C ALA A 157 13.82 -12.36 -14.67
N LYS A 158 15.02 -11.93 -15.04
CA LYS A 158 15.72 -10.78 -14.42
C LYS A 158 14.89 -9.48 -14.41
N THR A 159 13.95 -9.36 -15.34
CA THR A 159 13.09 -8.18 -15.48
C THR A 159 11.66 -8.41 -14.99
N THR A 160 11.30 -9.62 -14.56
CA THR A 160 9.90 -9.99 -14.34
C THR A 160 9.72 -10.76 -13.04
N MET A 161 8.93 -10.20 -12.12
CA MET A 161 8.53 -10.86 -10.88
C MET A 161 7.00 -10.95 -10.83
N LEU A 162 6.50 -12.13 -10.50
CA LEU A 162 5.09 -12.32 -10.12
C LEU A 162 4.98 -12.44 -8.61
N MET A 163 3.89 -11.89 -8.07
CA MET A 163 3.63 -11.85 -6.64
C MET A 163 2.21 -12.28 -6.34
N ALA A 164 2.02 -12.90 -5.19
CA ALA A 164 0.72 -13.18 -4.60
C ALA A 164 0.72 -12.74 -3.14
N GLU A 165 -0.39 -12.15 -2.70
CA GLU A 165 -0.54 -11.57 -1.38
C GLU A 165 -1.83 -12.04 -0.71
N LEU A 166 -1.75 -12.23 0.60
CA LEU A 166 -2.91 -12.21 1.49
C LEU A 166 -2.71 -11.05 2.46
N HIS A 167 -3.63 -10.09 2.43
CA HIS A 167 -3.62 -8.92 3.32
C HIS A 167 -4.90 -8.88 4.13
N GLY A 168 -4.82 -8.49 5.38
CA GLY A 168 -5.97 -8.39 6.25
C GLY A 168 -5.96 -7.18 7.16
N ILE A 169 -7.18 -6.70 7.46
CA ILE A 169 -7.45 -5.69 8.48
C ILE A 169 -8.44 -6.30 9.46
N SER A 170 -8.09 -6.35 10.75
CA SER A 170 -8.93 -6.94 11.78
C SER A 170 -9.08 -6.03 12.98
N ARG A 171 -10.23 -6.09 13.64
CA ARG A 171 -10.39 -5.45 14.94
C ARG A 171 -9.32 -5.96 15.93
N MET A 172 -8.99 -5.16 16.94
CA MET A 172 -7.99 -5.52 17.96
C MET A 172 -8.25 -6.85 18.67
N ASN A 173 -9.50 -7.32 18.70
CA ASN A 173 -9.90 -8.61 19.29
C ASN A 173 -10.05 -9.75 18.27
N PHE A 174 -9.69 -9.51 17.00
CA PHE A 174 -9.79 -10.47 15.89
C PHE A 174 -11.19 -11.05 15.65
N THR A 175 -12.27 -10.33 16.05
CA THR A 175 -13.66 -10.82 15.87
C THR A 175 -14.26 -10.47 14.51
N ARG A 176 -13.70 -9.50 13.80
CA ARG A 176 -14.12 -9.08 12.45
C ARG A 176 -12.88 -8.72 11.66
N ASP A 177 -12.73 -9.34 10.52
CA ASP A 177 -11.61 -9.13 9.62
C ASP A 177 -12.07 -9.00 8.16
N VAL A 178 -11.42 -8.10 7.44
CA VAL A 178 -11.42 -8.06 5.98
C VAL A 178 -10.18 -8.80 5.53
N LEU A 179 -10.31 -9.74 4.61
CA LEU A 179 -9.22 -10.49 4.04
C LEU A 179 -9.22 -10.34 2.53
N THR A 180 -8.12 -9.86 1.98
CA THR A 180 -7.92 -9.61 0.55
C THR A 180 -6.85 -10.55 0.00
N VAL A 181 -7.14 -11.20 -1.13
CA VAL A 181 -6.13 -11.82 -1.97
C VAL A 181 -5.79 -10.87 -3.11
N ASN A 182 -4.52 -10.76 -3.44
CA ASN A 182 -4.03 -9.88 -4.50
C ASN A 182 -2.93 -10.57 -5.30
N PHE A 183 -2.90 -10.35 -6.61
CA PHE A 183 -1.87 -10.85 -7.53
C PHE A 183 -1.19 -9.68 -8.20
N GLY A 184 0.13 -9.68 -8.25
CA GLY A 184 0.94 -8.59 -8.73
C GLY A 184 1.96 -9.03 -9.77
N LEU A 185 2.31 -8.06 -10.60
CA LEU A 185 3.39 -8.11 -11.57
C LEU A 185 4.29 -6.90 -11.37
N ARG A 186 5.59 -7.15 -11.30
CA ARG A 186 6.64 -6.14 -11.42
C ARG A 186 7.44 -6.44 -12.69
N TYR A 187 7.50 -5.47 -13.60
CA TYR A 187 8.20 -5.62 -14.87
C TYR A 187 9.14 -4.44 -15.10
N GLN A 188 10.44 -4.72 -15.14
CA GLN A 188 11.48 -3.72 -15.37
C GLN A 188 11.50 -3.33 -16.86
N LEU A 189 11.06 -2.10 -17.16
CA LEU A 189 11.04 -1.53 -18.50
C LEU A 189 12.42 -1.02 -18.93
N THR A 190 13.11 -0.36 -17.99
CA THR A 190 14.48 0.14 -18.12
C THR A 190 15.16 0.05 -16.75
N ASP A 191 16.43 0.42 -16.64
CA ASP A 191 17.15 0.43 -15.36
C ASP A 191 16.53 1.38 -14.32
N THR A 192 15.76 2.38 -14.77
CA THR A 192 15.15 3.40 -13.91
C THR A 192 13.63 3.44 -13.96
N ARG A 193 12.97 2.52 -14.69
CA ARG A 193 11.51 2.50 -14.83
C ARG A 193 10.98 1.09 -14.70
N ILE A 194 10.04 0.93 -13.79
CA ILE A 194 9.42 -0.36 -13.50
C ILE A 194 7.90 -0.21 -13.62
N LEU A 195 7.28 -1.07 -14.42
CA LEU A 195 5.83 -1.20 -14.46
C LEU A 195 5.38 -2.08 -13.30
N ILE A 196 4.40 -1.60 -12.55
CA ILE A 196 3.78 -2.35 -11.44
C ILE A 196 2.29 -2.45 -11.72
N ALA A 197 1.76 -3.66 -11.67
CA ALA A 197 0.34 -3.91 -11.82
C ALA A 197 -0.13 -4.91 -10.75
N SER A 198 -1.33 -4.73 -10.23
CA SER A 198 -1.96 -5.77 -9.40
C SER A 198 -3.47 -5.76 -9.54
N ILE A 199 -4.07 -6.91 -9.24
CA ILE A 199 -5.51 -7.11 -9.14
C ILE A 199 -5.82 -8.00 -7.95
N GLY A 200 -6.82 -7.61 -7.18
CA GLY A 200 -7.21 -8.33 -5.98
C GLY A 200 -8.71 -8.34 -5.72
N HIS A 201 -9.09 -9.18 -4.78
CA HIS A 201 -10.48 -9.33 -4.37
C HIS A 201 -10.54 -9.64 -2.87
N GLU A 202 -11.51 -9.03 -2.19
CA GLU A 202 -11.82 -9.36 -0.79
C GLU A 202 -12.48 -10.73 -0.70
N LEU A 203 -11.75 -11.69 -0.10
CA LEU A 203 -12.27 -13.04 0.18
C LEU A 203 -13.25 -13.02 1.35
N ARG A 204 -13.01 -12.16 2.31
CA ARG A 204 -13.83 -11.96 3.49
C ARG A 204 -14.06 -10.47 3.74
N ASP A 205 -15.29 -10.09 3.89
CA ASP A 205 -15.73 -8.79 4.38
C ASP A 205 -16.95 -9.02 5.31
N PRO A 206 -16.88 -8.58 6.58
CA PRO A 206 -17.95 -8.71 7.54
C PRO A 206 -19.26 -8.02 7.11
N ASP A 207 -19.19 -6.99 6.28
CA ASP A 207 -20.33 -6.24 5.80
C ASP A 207 -20.86 -6.76 4.45
N GLN A 208 -20.26 -7.84 3.92
CA GLN A 208 -20.60 -8.52 2.66
C GLN A 208 -20.52 -7.62 1.41
N ALA A 209 -19.82 -6.51 1.52
CA ALA A 209 -19.61 -5.54 0.44
C ALA A 209 -18.27 -5.75 -0.26
N ARG A 210 -17.92 -7.01 -0.53
CA ARG A 210 -16.62 -7.42 -1.09
C ARG A 210 -16.21 -6.56 -2.27
N SER A 211 -14.99 -6.04 -2.23
CA SER A 211 -14.44 -5.22 -3.28
C SER A 211 -13.54 -5.99 -4.24
N PHE A 212 -13.48 -5.49 -5.46
CA PHE A 212 -12.38 -5.74 -6.40
C PHE A 212 -11.48 -4.52 -6.37
N ILE A 213 -10.18 -4.76 -6.27
CA ILE A 213 -9.16 -3.72 -6.25
C ILE A 213 -8.18 -3.90 -7.40
N GLY A 214 -7.61 -2.82 -7.87
CA GLY A 214 -6.58 -2.87 -8.89
C GLY A 214 -5.64 -1.69 -8.79
N TYR A 215 -4.43 -1.91 -9.26
CA TYR A 215 -3.35 -0.94 -9.31
C TYR A 215 -2.61 -1.07 -10.64
N LEU A 216 -2.34 0.05 -11.29
CA LEU A 216 -1.46 0.13 -12.44
C LEU A 216 -0.61 1.39 -12.33
N GLY A 217 0.69 1.23 -12.25
CA GLY A 217 1.60 2.36 -12.06
C GLY A 217 2.98 2.13 -12.66
N VAL A 218 3.73 3.21 -12.69
CA VAL A 218 5.16 3.22 -13.05
C VAL A 218 5.94 3.73 -11.85
N GLN A 219 6.93 2.96 -11.44
CA GLN A 219 7.94 3.33 -10.46
C GLN A 219 9.13 3.93 -11.20
N LEU A 220 9.58 5.09 -10.74
CA LEU A 220 10.70 5.86 -11.28
C LEU A 220 11.82 5.89 -10.25
N LEU A 221 13.01 5.45 -10.64
CA LEU A 221 14.21 5.42 -9.80
C LEU A 221 15.18 6.51 -10.25
N TYR A 222 15.71 7.30 -9.29
CA TYR A 222 16.66 8.40 -9.55
C TYR A 222 17.82 8.38 -8.56
#